data_aba59e13a7c99c1f2f2e786717cb2965
#
_entry.id   aba59e13a7c99c1f2f2e786717cb2965
#
_cell.length_a   1.000
_cell.length_b   1.000
_cell.length_c   1.000
_cell.angle_alpha   90.00
_cell.angle_beta   90.00
_cell.angle_gamma   90.00
#
_symmetry.space_group_name_H-M   'P 1'
#
loop_
_entity.id
_entity.type
_entity.pdbx_description
1 polymer ?
#
loop_
_entity_poly.entity_id
_entity_poly.type
_entity_poly.pdbx_seq_one_letter_code
_entity_poly.pdbx_strand_id
1 'polypeptide(L)'
;METSEELLSLLNEKVAFGENLIVQLEGLNDIDGVMKLQRKIRQEIEFLRKLQKSKKVKIEQLSCSNLRHLGAMVDSALRPGVIAVCKIFHINDTSKLVIDIISEEGRVWTKVIARNPKSLSALSAGKASYGARSILDQAEDYLECAKLYPCMYQPPKIIFEFMSGIEESLANKLKAVGVIVKGEILPNSNLCEDSSNDSWDEETSDEECLQDSQESSLKDMSECIEKHPEIKTLNLDVTAMMAYVSNMTNGHCNYVFKQEVLTQQSAWETERPVKPVLERLFKDKTLVCCRTAWDDFEKIVNNLGGETEIKRTQELKNMVRVYPDDYGGEDDYPRKNLKVRGHVRLRSKIIFNFGHRIKALTVSANEGFVRAAMQQGITYASFIHESRALTEGKEPTATKISL
;
A
#
# COMPACT_ATOMS: atom_id res chain seq x y z
N MET A 1 48.22 -4.23 -4.13
CA MET A 1 47.96 -4.62 -2.73
C MET A 1 47.54 -3.32 -2.04
N GLU A 2 46.27 -3.21 -1.69
CA GLU A 2 45.77 -2.06 -0.90
C GLU A 2 46.43 -2.11 0.48
N THR A 3 46.84 -0.98 0.97
CA THR A 3 47.47 -0.86 2.30
C THR A 3 46.42 -1.04 3.39
N SER A 4 46.81 -1.48 4.58
CA SER A 4 45.89 -1.62 5.73
C SER A 4 45.16 -0.32 6.09
N GLU A 5 45.75 0.82 5.76
CA GLU A 5 45.17 2.16 6.00
C GLU A 5 44.09 2.49 4.96
N GLU A 6 44.28 2.12 3.69
CA GLU A 6 43.26 2.30 2.66
C GLU A 6 42.00 1.46 2.93
N LEU A 7 42.17 0.21 3.38
CA LEU A 7 41.05 -0.66 3.77
C LEU A 7 40.29 -0.12 5.00
N LEU A 8 40.98 0.48 5.96
CA LEU A 8 40.34 1.13 7.11
C LEU A 8 39.60 2.41 6.73
N SER A 9 40.14 3.19 5.78
CA SER A 9 39.45 4.37 5.24
C SER A 9 38.17 3.96 4.53
N LEU A 10 38.21 2.97 3.65
CA LEU A 10 37.03 2.45 2.93
C LEU A 10 35.98 1.89 3.90
N LEU A 11 36.41 1.23 4.99
CA LEU A 11 35.50 0.72 6.03
C LEU A 11 34.78 1.86 6.74
N ASN A 12 35.52 2.94 7.10
CA ASN A 12 34.92 4.11 7.74
C ASN A 12 33.93 4.83 6.82
N GLU A 13 34.23 4.93 5.52
CA GLU A 13 33.31 5.50 4.53
C GLU A 13 32.02 4.68 4.43
N LYS A 14 32.13 3.34 4.43
CA LYS A 14 30.93 2.46 4.42
C LYS A 14 30.10 2.59 5.69
N VAL A 15 30.70 2.69 6.87
CA VAL A 15 29.99 2.93 8.14
C VAL A 15 29.26 4.28 8.09
N ALA A 16 29.95 5.35 7.70
CA ALA A 16 29.36 6.67 7.56
C ALA A 16 28.20 6.70 6.54
N PHE A 17 28.38 5.98 5.42
CA PHE A 17 27.30 5.80 4.44
C PHE A 17 26.06 5.13 5.07
N GLY A 18 26.26 4.02 5.79
CA GLY A 18 25.16 3.34 6.49
C GLY A 18 24.45 4.23 7.52
N GLU A 19 25.20 5.02 8.29
CA GLU A 19 24.64 5.97 9.25
C GLU A 19 23.81 7.06 8.56
N ASN A 20 24.27 7.57 7.41
CA ASN A 20 23.51 8.53 6.61
C ASN A 20 22.19 7.93 6.08
N LEU A 21 22.17 6.65 5.67
CA LEU A 21 20.95 5.98 5.26
C LEU A 21 19.90 5.92 6.39
N ILE A 22 20.33 5.73 7.64
CA ILE A 22 19.42 5.77 8.81
C ILE A 22 18.80 7.16 8.96
N VAL A 23 19.62 8.23 8.86
CA VAL A 23 19.14 9.61 8.96
C VAL A 23 18.13 9.93 7.88
N GLN A 24 18.37 9.49 6.64
CA GLN A 24 17.40 9.68 5.54
C GLN A 24 16.04 9.02 5.78
N LEU A 25 15.99 7.91 6.52
CA LEU A 25 14.76 7.21 6.86
C LEU A 25 14.00 7.79 8.07
N GLU A 26 14.58 8.70 8.86
CA GLU A 26 13.94 9.24 10.07
C GLU A 26 12.64 10.03 9.79
N GLY A 27 12.46 10.54 8.57
CA GLY A 27 11.25 11.25 8.15
C GLY A 27 10.14 10.37 7.58
N LEU A 28 10.35 9.05 7.45
CA LEU A 28 9.46 8.13 6.73
C LEU A 28 8.66 7.19 7.67
N ASN A 29 8.33 7.64 8.87
CA ASN A 29 7.64 6.80 9.87
C ASN A 29 6.24 6.33 9.44
N ASP A 30 5.62 7.02 8.47
CA ASP A 30 4.29 6.68 7.93
C ASP A 30 4.32 5.53 6.89
N ILE A 31 5.53 5.10 6.46
CA ILE A 31 5.68 4.03 5.48
C ILE A 31 5.83 2.69 6.19
N ASP A 32 4.92 1.74 5.89
CA ASP A 32 4.96 0.38 6.45
C ASP A 32 6.32 -0.30 6.15
N GLY A 33 6.94 -0.89 7.16
CA GLY A 33 8.19 -1.66 7.02
C GLY A 33 9.49 -0.84 7.08
N VAL A 34 9.46 0.50 7.19
CA VAL A 34 10.67 1.33 7.32
C VAL A 34 11.53 0.91 8.51
N MET A 35 10.92 0.56 9.63
CA MET A 35 11.64 0.04 10.81
C MET A 35 12.41 -1.27 10.52
N LYS A 36 11.90 -2.12 9.63
CA LYS A 36 12.60 -3.34 9.18
C LYS A 36 13.82 -2.98 8.34
N LEU A 37 13.68 -2.03 7.43
CA LEU A 37 14.78 -1.54 6.60
C LEU A 37 15.86 -0.90 7.47
N GLN A 38 15.50 -0.04 8.40
CA GLN A 38 16.43 0.55 9.37
C GLN A 38 17.17 -0.52 10.18
N ARG A 39 16.47 -1.59 10.64
CA ARG A 39 17.09 -2.68 11.38
C ARG A 39 18.14 -3.41 10.53
N LYS A 40 17.82 -3.72 9.27
CA LYS A 40 18.78 -4.33 8.34
C LYS A 40 20.04 -3.45 8.16
N ILE A 41 19.86 -2.15 8.00
CA ILE A 41 20.98 -1.21 7.89
C ILE A 41 21.81 -1.18 9.17
N ARG A 42 21.18 -1.14 10.35
CA ARG A 42 21.90 -1.18 11.65
C ARG A 42 22.69 -2.48 11.83
N GLN A 43 22.14 -3.62 11.44
CA GLN A 43 22.84 -4.92 11.47
C GLN A 43 24.10 -4.89 10.59
N GLU A 44 24.02 -4.29 9.41
CA GLU A 44 25.13 -4.16 8.50
C GLU A 44 26.22 -3.22 9.05
N ILE A 45 25.81 -2.08 9.62
CA ILE A 45 26.73 -1.15 10.30
C ILE A 45 27.45 -1.86 11.46
N GLU A 46 26.72 -2.65 12.24
CA GLU A 46 27.29 -3.40 13.37
C GLU A 46 28.31 -4.46 12.90
N PHE A 47 28.00 -5.14 11.80
CA PHE A 47 28.93 -6.06 11.15
C PHE A 47 30.24 -5.34 10.74
N LEU A 48 30.16 -4.21 10.05
CA LEU A 48 31.31 -3.41 9.65
C LEU A 48 32.10 -2.88 10.86
N ARG A 49 31.43 -2.44 11.92
CA ARG A 49 32.08 -2.02 13.16
C ARG A 49 32.81 -3.17 13.90
N LYS A 50 32.28 -4.41 13.79
CA LYS A 50 32.99 -5.60 14.32
C LYS A 50 34.26 -5.87 13.53
N LEU A 51 34.23 -5.74 12.20
CA LEU A 51 35.42 -5.85 11.35
C LEU A 51 36.48 -4.78 11.70
N GLN A 52 36.06 -3.54 11.93
CA GLN A 52 36.95 -2.44 12.33
C GLN A 52 37.70 -2.76 13.63
N LYS A 53 37.02 -3.35 14.63
CA LYS A 53 37.62 -3.74 15.90
C LYS A 53 38.62 -4.90 15.78
N SER A 54 38.43 -5.79 14.80
CA SER A 54 39.28 -6.98 14.61
C SER A 54 40.67 -6.66 14.05
N LYS A 55 40.89 -5.46 13.51
CA LYS A 55 42.13 -4.97 12.85
C LYS A 55 42.66 -5.89 11.74
N LYS A 56 41.91 -6.90 11.31
CA LYS A 56 42.23 -7.83 10.22
C LYS A 56 41.13 -7.73 9.17
N VAL A 57 41.11 -6.61 8.47
CA VAL A 57 40.10 -6.36 7.42
C VAL A 57 40.63 -6.95 6.11
N LYS A 58 39.83 -7.80 5.46
CA LYS A 58 40.11 -8.30 4.11
C LYS A 58 39.17 -7.61 3.12
N ILE A 59 39.62 -7.41 1.90
CA ILE A 59 38.85 -6.75 0.84
C ILE A 59 37.58 -7.54 0.51
N GLU A 60 37.64 -8.88 0.57
CA GLU A 60 36.49 -9.75 0.35
C GLU A 60 35.36 -9.50 1.39
N GLN A 61 35.72 -9.18 2.64
CA GLN A 61 34.75 -8.88 3.69
C GLN A 61 34.05 -7.53 3.49
N LEU A 62 34.73 -6.58 2.86
CA LEU A 62 34.13 -5.29 2.50
C LEU A 62 33.22 -5.40 1.28
N SER A 63 33.57 -6.27 0.32
CA SER A 63 32.73 -6.54 -0.85
C SER A 63 31.46 -7.32 -0.51
N CYS A 64 31.45 -8.08 0.60
CA CYS A 64 30.27 -8.81 1.10
C CYS A 64 29.19 -7.91 1.75
N SER A 65 29.43 -6.60 1.89
CA SER A 65 28.47 -5.71 2.54
C SER A 65 27.25 -5.42 1.66
N ASN A 66 26.05 -5.63 2.22
CA ASN A 66 24.78 -5.35 1.56
C ASN A 66 24.39 -3.86 1.53
N LEU A 67 25.24 -2.96 2.04
CA LEU A 67 24.93 -1.52 2.11
C LEU A 67 24.61 -0.88 0.75
N ARG A 68 25.20 -1.38 -0.35
CA ARG A 68 24.89 -0.90 -1.69
C ARG A 68 23.44 -1.20 -2.07
N HIS A 69 22.96 -2.40 -1.79
CA HIS A 69 21.58 -2.79 -2.01
C HIS A 69 20.62 -2.03 -1.07
N LEU A 70 20.96 -1.95 0.22
CA LEU A 70 20.16 -1.21 1.21
C LEU A 70 20.08 0.28 0.87
N GLY A 71 21.17 0.90 0.37
CA GLY A 71 21.15 2.27 -0.14
C GLY A 71 20.19 2.44 -1.32
N ALA A 72 20.23 1.54 -2.28
CA ALA A 72 19.30 1.54 -3.41
C ALA A 72 17.83 1.39 -2.96
N MET A 73 17.57 0.60 -1.92
CA MET A 73 16.25 0.48 -1.31
C MET A 73 15.82 1.78 -0.62
N VAL A 74 16.73 2.47 0.08
CA VAL A 74 16.45 3.78 0.69
C VAL A 74 16.13 4.82 -0.37
N ASP A 75 16.94 4.92 -1.44
CA ASP A 75 16.69 5.83 -2.56
C ASP A 75 15.32 5.60 -3.20
N SER A 76 14.91 4.32 -3.29
CA SER A 76 13.61 3.96 -3.83
C SER A 76 12.47 4.25 -2.84
N ALA A 77 12.71 4.10 -1.53
CA ALA A 77 11.74 4.37 -0.47
C ALA A 77 11.44 5.87 -0.30
N LEU A 78 12.40 6.74 -0.62
CA LEU A 78 12.26 8.20 -0.56
C LEU A 78 11.39 8.77 -1.69
N ARG A 79 11.03 7.98 -2.68
CA ARG A 79 10.20 8.45 -3.81
C ARG A 79 8.76 8.70 -3.38
N PRO A 80 8.09 9.71 -3.97
CA PRO A 80 6.69 9.98 -3.69
C PRO A 80 5.79 8.79 -4.06
N GLY A 81 4.74 8.56 -3.26
CA GLY A 81 3.76 7.50 -3.50
C GLY A 81 4.17 6.12 -3.01
N VAL A 82 5.31 5.97 -2.33
CA VAL A 82 5.67 4.73 -1.64
C VAL A 82 4.84 4.62 -0.36
N ILE A 83 4.24 3.44 -0.15
CA ILE A 83 3.39 3.15 1.01
C ILE A 83 3.94 2.04 1.90
N ALA A 84 4.80 1.17 1.36
CA ALA A 84 5.42 0.11 2.14
C ALA A 84 6.78 -0.31 1.57
N VAL A 85 7.67 -0.76 2.47
CA VAL A 85 8.97 -1.35 2.14
C VAL A 85 9.14 -2.69 2.86
N CYS A 86 9.92 -3.60 2.30
CA CYS A 86 10.21 -4.91 2.90
C CYS A 86 8.95 -5.68 3.35
N LYS A 87 7.85 -5.59 2.59
CA LYS A 87 6.57 -6.23 2.93
C LYS A 87 6.57 -7.70 2.53
N ILE A 88 6.13 -8.56 3.45
CA ILE A 88 6.09 -10.01 3.25
C ILE A 88 4.69 -10.42 2.76
N PHE A 89 4.65 -11.22 1.70
CA PHE A 89 3.45 -11.87 1.18
C PHE A 89 3.64 -13.39 1.19
N HIS A 90 2.56 -14.13 1.34
CA HIS A 90 2.56 -15.59 1.32
C HIS A 90 2.06 -16.08 -0.03
N ILE A 91 2.88 -16.86 -0.75
CA ILE A 91 2.45 -17.53 -1.99
C ILE A 91 1.63 -18.78 -1.63
N ASN A 92 2.09 -19.51 -0.60
CA ASN A 92 1.42 -20.66 -0.02
C ASN A 92 1.80 -20.79 1.47
N ASP A 93 1.40 -21.88 2.14
CA ASP A 93 1.65 -22.10 3.57
C ASP A 93 3.15 -22.14 3.93
N THR A 94 4.01 -22.45 2.97
CA THR A 94 5.46 -22.64 3.18
C THR A 94 6.33 -21.58 2.51
N SER A 95 5.81 -20.89 1.49
CA SER A 95 6.58 -19.93 0.67
C SER A 95 6.18 -18.51 0.97
N LYS A 96 7.17 -17.68 1.30
CA LYS A 96 7.03 -16.24 1.52
C LYS A 96 7.81 -15.47 0.46
N LEU A 97 7.29 -14.33 0.03
CA LEU A 97 7.95 -13.41 -0.88
C LEU A 97 8.05 -12.04 -0.21
N VAL A 98 9.26 -11.48 -0.18
CA VAL A 98 9.48 -10.12 0.31
C VAL A 98 9.45 -9.17 -0.88
N ILE A 99 8.55 -8.21 -0.84
CA ILE A 99 8.47 -7.13 -1.83
C ILE A 99 9.26 -5.95 -1.30
N ASP A 100 10.27 -5.51 -2.08
CA ASP A 100 11.19 -4.46 -1.64
C ASP A 100 10.47 -3.13 -1.45
N ILE A 101 9.71 -2.67 -2.46
CA ILE A 101 8.98 -1.41 -2.45
C ILE A 101 7.56 -1.61 -2.98
N ILE A 102 6.58 -1.06 -2.29
CA ILE A 102 5.19 -0.97 -2.75
C ILE A 102 4.81 0.50 -2.89
N SER A 103 4.32 0.86 -4.06
CA SER A 103 3.92 2.24 -4.37
C SER A 103 2.58 2.29 -5.08
N GLU A 104 2.13 3.52 -5.41
CA GLU A 104 0.86 3.78 -6.09
C GLU A 104 -0.31 3.04 -5.42
N GLU A 105 -0.41 3.16 -4.08
CA GLU A 105 -1.49 2.56 -3.28
C GLU A 105 -1.57 1.03 -3.38
N GLY A 106 -0.44 0.38 -3.61
CA GLY A 106 -0.35 -1.08 -3.70
C GLY A 106 -0.37 -1.64 -5.12
N ARG A 107 -0.55 -0.79 -6.13
CA ARG A 107 -0.65 -1.20 -7.55
C ARG A 107 0.68 -1.46 -8.23
N VAL A 108 1.77 -1.01 -7.64
CA VAL A 108 3.11 -1.20 -8.18
C VAL A 108 3.99 -1.85 -7.12
N TRP A 109 4.56 -2.99 -7.48
CA TRP A 109 5.54 -3.70 -6.68
C TRP A 109 6.89 -3.64 -7.38
N THR A 110 7.89 -3.10 -6.70
CA THR A 110 9.23 -2.95 -7.25
C THR A 110 10.21 -3.86 -6.51
N LYS A 111 10.98 -4.64 -7.27
CA LYS A 111 12.19 -5.30 -6.81
C LYS A 111 13.40 -4.45 -7.15
N VAL A 112 14.22 -4.14 -6.16
CA VAL A 112 15.45 -3.34 -6.32
C VAL A 112 16.64 -4.28 -6.49
N ILE A 113 17.40 -4.11 -7.58
CA ILE A 113 18.52 -4.97 -7.93
C ILE A 113 19.78 -4.11 -8.07
N ALA A 114 20.67 -4.22 -7.08
CA ALA A 114 21.94 -3.49 -7.07
C ALA A 114 23.13 -4.34 -7.57
N ARG A 115 22.85 -5.59 -8.00
CA ARG A 115 23.86 -6.55 -8.46
C ARG A 115 24.44 -6.13 -9.82
N ASN A 116 25.71 -6.48 -10.02
CA ASN A 116 26.42 -6.23 -11.27
C ASN A 116 25.75 -6.97 -12.45
N PRO A 117 25.58 -6.34 -13.63
CA PRO A 117 24.98 -6.95 -14.82
C PRO A 117 25.65 -8.26 -15.26
N LYS A 118 27.00 -8.36 -15.17
CA LYS A 118 27.74 -9.57 -15.50
C LYS A 118 27.37 -10.76 -14.62
N SER A 119 27.22 -10.55 -13.31
CA SER A 119 26.78 -11.57 -12.35
C SER A 119 25.35 -12.02 -12.62
N LEU A 120 24.45 -11.11 -13.00
CA LEU A 120 23.06 -11.42 -13.35
C LEU A 120 22.99 -12.31 -14.61
N SER A 121 23.78 -11.98 -15.63
CA SER A 121 23.83 -12.76 -16.88
C SER A 121 24.43 -14.13 -16.66
N ALA A 122 25.49 -14.26 -15.85
CA ALA A 122 26.10 -15.55 -15.49
C ALA A 122 25.10 -16.45 -14.73
N LEU A 123 24.34 -15.90 -13.79
CA LEU A 123 23.25 -16.59 -13.09
C LEU A 123 22.18 -17.09 -14.06
N SER A 124 21.76 -16.26 -14.99
CA SER A 124 20.72 -16.60 -15.97
C SER A 124 21.17 -17.64 -16.99
N ALA A 125 22.50 -17.74 -17.19
CA ALA A 125 23.11 -18.76 -18.06
C ALA A 125 23.39 -20.10 -17.35
N GLY A 126 23.00 -20.25 -16.08
CA GLY A 126 23.22 -21.48 -15.29
C GLY A 126 24.68 -21.69 -14.86
N LYS A 127 25.51 -20.65 -14.96
CA LYS A 127 26.94 -20.71 -14.62
C LYS A 127 27.26 -20.34 -13.16
N ALA A 128 26.23 -20.19 -12.32
CA ALA A 128 26.36 -19.78 -10.93
C ALA A 128 26.47 -20.98 -9.97
N SER A 129 26.83 -20.68 -8.70
CA SER A 129 26.89 -21.66 -7.63
C SER A 129 25.53 -22.34 -7.39
N TYR A 130 25.61 -23.61 -7.01
CA TYR A 130 24.43 -24.45 -6.74
C TYR A 130 23.48 -23.79 -5.74
N GLY A 131 22.21 -23.62 -6.14
CA GLY A 131 21.15 -23.08 -5.26
C GLY A 131 20.78 -21.62 -5.49
N ALA A 132 21.51 -20.84 -6.25
CA ALA A 132 21.14 -19.45 -6.54
C ALA A 132 19.98 -19.38 -7.54
N ARG A 133 18.88 -18.73 -7.17
CA ARG A 133 17.70 -18.55 -8.04
C ARG A 133 17.98 -17.51 -9.13
N SER A 134 17.58 -17.81 -10.36
CA SER A 134 17.73 -16.87 -11.46
C SER A 134 16.80 -15.66 -11.28
N ILE A 135 17.13 -14.55 -11.91
CA ILE A 135 16.26 -13.35 -11.86
C ILE A 135 14.92 -13.60 -12.58
N LEU A 136 14.87 -14.57 -13.51
CA LEU A 136 13.66 -14.98 -14.20
C LEU A 136 12.73 -15.76 -13.26
N ASP A 137 13.27 -16.70 -12.46
CA ASP A 137 12.50 -17.43 -11.45
C ASP A 137 11.90 -16.47 -10.41
N GLN A 138 12.69 -15.46 -10.00
CA GLN A 138 12.20 -14.43 -9.09
C GLN A 138 11.10 -13.58 -9.74
N ALA A 139 11.17 -13.31 -11.03
CA ALA A 139 10.13 -12.58 -11.76
C ALA A 139 8.83 -13.39 -11.83
N GLU A 140 8.90 -14.69 -12.02
CA GLU A 140 7.74 -15.59 -12.00
C GLU A 140 7.08 -15.61 -10.63
N ASP A 141 7.85 -15.70 -9.53
CA ASP A 141 7.32 -15.61 -8.16
C ASP A 141 6.58 -14.30 -7.90
N TYR A 142 7.16 -13.18 -8.34
CA TYR A 142 6.52 -11.86 -8.18
C TYR A 142 5.20 -11.79 -8.94
N LEU A 143 5.16 -12.28 -10.17
CA LEU A 143 3.96 -12.29 -11.00
C LEU A 143 2.89 -13.24 -10.45
N GLU A 144 3.29 -14.41 -9.93
CA GLU A 144 2.38 -15.36 -9.32
C GLU A 144 1.80 -14.82 -8.02
N CYS A 145 2.65 -14.27 -7.15
CA CYS A 145 2.22 -13.63 -5.92
C CYS A 145 1.28 -12.44 -6.20
N ALA A 146 1.57 -11.61 -7.21
CA ALA A 146 0.73 -10.47 -7.57
C ALA A 146 -0.70 -10.88 -7.96
N LYS A 147 -0.88 -12.04 -8.59
CA LYS A 147 -2.22 -12.58 -8.92
C LYS A 147 -3.02 -12.95 -7.66
N LEU A 148 -2.35 -13.35 -6.58
CA LEU A 148 -2.99 -13.71 -5.32
C LEU A 148 -3.41 -12.48 -4.50
N TYR A 149 -2.76 -11.32 -4.74
CA TYR A 149 -3.00 -10.07 -4.00
C TYR A 149 -3.39 -8.92 -4.93
N PRO A 150 -4.52 -9.02 -5.65
CA PRO A 150 -4.95 -7.97 -6.55
C PRO A 150 -5.26 -6.68 -5.80
N CYS A 151 -4.80 -5.55 -6.33
CA CYS A 151 -5.15 -4.22 -5.88
C CYS A 151 -6.19 -3.62 -6.84
N MET A 152 -7.30 -3.11 -6.31
CA MET A 152 -8.41 -2.58 -7.12
C MET A 152 -8.83 -3.52 -8.28
N TYR A 153 -8.93 -4.82 -7.96
CA TYR A 153 -9.31 -5.91 -8.88
C TYR A 153 -8.33 -6.21 -10.02
N GLN A 154 -7.14 -5.61 -10.00
CA GLN A 154 -6.06 -5.88 -10.96
C GLN A 154 -4.81 -6.37 -10.23
N PRO A 155 -4.06 -7.33 -10.78
CA PRO A 155 -2.75 -7.66 -10.23
C PRO A 155 -1.84 -6.43 -10.23
N PRO A 156 -1.04 -6.20 -9.17
CA PRO A 156 -0.02 -5.17 -9.17
C PRO A 156 0.93 -5.28 -10.38
N LYS A 157 1.37 -4.14 -10.89
CA LYS A 157 2.42 -4.08 -11.91
C LYS A 157 3.76 -4.39 -11.27
N ILE A 158 4.50 -5.30 -11.85
CA ILE A 158 5.82 -5.70 -11.35
C ILE A 158 6.90 -4.92 -12.08
N ILE A 159 7.73 -4.23 -11.32
CA ILE A 159 8.90 -3.48 -11.80
C ILE A 159 10.16 -4.11 -11.22
N PHE A 160 11.12 -4.44 -12.08
CA PHE A 160 12.47 -4.79 -11.66
C PHE A 160 13.38 -3.62 -11.99
N GLU A 161 13.96 -3.00 -10.97
CA GLU A 161 14.81 -1.82 -11.08
C GLU A 161 16.27 -2.16 -10.89
N PHE A 162 17.07 -1.99 -11.95
CA PHE A 162 18.48 -2.37 -12.00
C PHE A 162 19.34 -1.12 -11.81
N MET A 163 19.94 -0.98 -10.62
CA MET A 163 20.73 0.21 -10.25
C MET A 163 22.09 0.26 -10.96
N SER A 164 22.59 -0.88 -11.42
CA SER A 164 23.88 -1.01 -12.12
C SER A 164 23.71 -1.34 -13.60
N GLY A 165 22.47 -1.26 -14.12
CA GLY A 165 22.13 -1.66 -15.48
C GLY A 165 21.84 -3.16 -15.63
N ILE A 166 21.39 -3.53 -16.81
CA ILE A 166 21.04 -4.91 -17.19
C ILE A 166 21.39 -5.15 -18.66
N GLU A 167 21.84 -6.36 -19.01
CA GLU A 167 22.02 -6.75 -20.39
C GLU A 167 20.72 -6.78 -21.18
N GLU A 168 20.78 -6.35 -22.44
CA GLU A 168 19.62 -6.27 -23.33
C GLU A 168 18.90 -7.62 -23.49
N SER A 169 19.66 -8.72 -23.62
CA SER A 169 19.11 -10.07 -23.76
C SER A 169 18.26 -10.47 -22.55
N LEU A 170 18.74 -10.19 -21.33
CA LEU A 170 18.04 -10.49 -20.09
C LEU A 170 16.86 -9.54 -19.86
N ALA A 171 17.02 -8.26 -20.19
CA ALA A 171 15.94 -7.28 -20.15
C ALA A 171 14.77 -7.69 -21.06
N ASN A 172 15.05 -8.17 -22.28
CA ASN A 172 14.03 -8.63 -23.21
C ASN A 172 13.31 -9.90 -22.71
N LYS A 173 14.03 -10.84 -22.06
CA LYS A 173 13.40 -12.01 -21.43
C LYS A 173 12.45 -11.61 -20.30
N LEU A 174 12.86 -10.69 -19.41
CA LEU A 174 12.02 -10.17 -18.32
C LEU A 174 10.76 -9.46 -18.85
N LYS A 175 10.92 -8.63 -19.88
CA LYS A 175 9.78 -7.97 -20.53
C LYS A 175 8.81 -8.97 -21.16
N ALA A 176 9.33 -10.07 -21.75
CA ALA A 176 8.53 -11.12 -22.36
C ALA A 176 7.66 -11.87 -21.34
N VAL A 177 8.10 -12.05 -20.10
CA VAL A 177 7.29 -12.64 -19.02
C VAL A 177 6.32 -11.65 -18.36
N GLY A 178 6.38 -10.35 -18.71
CA GLY A 178 5.42 -9.34 -18.23
C GLY A 178 5.96 -8.43 -17.13
N VAL A 179 7.26 -8.44 -16.86
CA VAL A 179 7.90 -7.53 -15.89
C VAL A 179 8.34 -6.23 -16.58
N ILE A 180 8.10 -5.11 -15.93
CA ILE A 180 8.62 -3.81 -16.38
C ILE A 180 10.07 -3.67 -15.90
N VAL A 181 10.97 -3.48 -16.85
CA VAL A 181 12.40 -3.29 -16.56
C VAL A 181 12.73 -1.81 -16.50
N LYS A 182 13.32 -1.35 -15.40
CA LYS A 182 13.88 -0.01 -15.20
C LYS A 182 15.40 -0.10 -14.97
N GLY A 183 16.14 0.85 -15.50
CA GLY A 183 17.58 0.93 -15.42
C GLY A 183 18.23 1.04 -16.80
N GLU A 184 19.54 1.22 -16.82
CA GLU A 184 20.32 1.31 -18.05
C GLU A 184 20.38 -0.05 -18.75
N ILE A 185 20.05 -0.08 -20.04
CA ILE A 185 20.13 -1.29 -20.86
C ILE A 185 21.49 -1.30 -21.55
N LEU A 186 22.30 -2.31 -21.24
CA LEU A 186 23.65 -2.47 -21.76
C LEU A 186 23.65 -3.41 -22.97
N PRO A 187 24.36 -3.06 -24.06
CA PRO A 187 24.44 -3.92 -25.24
C PRO A 187 25.19 -5.21 -24.94
N ASN A 188 24.81 -6.29 -25.63
CA ASN A 188 25.34 -7.66 -25.41
C ASN A 188 26.87 -7.84 -25.75
N SER A 189 27.56 -6.81 -26.21
CA SER A 189 28.86 -6.93 -26.85
C SER A 189 30.11 -6.64 -26.01
N ASN A 190 29.97 -6.32 -24.71
CA ASN A 190 31.12 -5.85 -23.92
C ASN A 190 31.39 -6.69 -22.65
N LEU A 191 31.38 -8.02 -22.78
CA LEU A 191 31.82 -8.90 -21.69
C LEU A 191 33.26 -9.40 -21.96
N CYS A 192 34.23 -8.49 -21.92
CA CYS A 192 35.62 -8.90 -21.72
C CYS A 192 35.79 -9.41 -20.29
N GLU A 193 36.51 -10.52 -20.17
CA GLU A 193 36.82 -11.23 -18.94
C GLU A 193 37.63 -10.33 -17.99
N ASP A 194 36.96 -9.79 -16.95
CA ASP A 194 37.63 -9.37 -15.74
C ASP A 194 36.92 -9.99 -14.55
N SER A 195 37.61 -10.94 -13.95
CA SER A 195 37.21 -11.69 -12.79
C SER A 195 37.22 -10.81 -11.54
N SER A 196 36.09 -10.35 -11.11
CA SER A 196 35.86 -9.98 -9.71
C SER A 196 34.70 -10.79 -9.15
N ASN A 197 35.06 -11.63 -8.20
CA ASN A 197 34.20 -12.54 -7.47
C ASN A 197 33.21 -11.72 -6.59
N ASP A 198 32.05 -11.37 -7.11
CA ASP A 198 30.90 -10.91 -6.30
C ASP A 198 29.91 -12.07 -6.20
N SER A 199 30.26 -13.05 -5.37
CA SER A 199 29.29 -14.04 -4.91
C SER A 199 28.85 -13.62 -3.52
N TRP A 200 27.57 -13.30 -3.36
CA TRP A 200 26.86 -13.39 -2.06
C TRP A 200 25.43 -13.00 -2.25
N ASP A 201 24.55 -13.96 -2.26
CA ASP A 201 23.14 -13.87 -1.91
C ASP A 201 22.88 -14.92 -0.85
N GLU A 202 22.83 -14.52 0.38
CA GLU A 202 22.05 -15.21 1.38
C GLU A 202 20.76 -14.43 1.57
N GLU A 203 19.66 -14.97 1.04
CA GLU A 203 18.34 -14.63 1.54
C GLU A 203 18.26 -15.15 2.97
N THR A 204 18.59 -14.31 3.95
CA THR A 204 18.32 -14.62 5.34
C THR A 204 16.83 -14.61 5.53
N SER A 205 16.28 -15.79 5.77
CA SER A 205 14.91 -15.99 6.27
C SER A 205 14.83 -15.41 7.68
N ASP A 206 14.33 -14.19 7.81
CA ASP A 206 13.99 -13.60 9.10
C ASP A 206 12.63 -14.14 9.54
N GLU A 207 12.65 -15.16 10.39
CA GLU A 207 11.57 -15.47 11.31
C GLU A 207 11.64 -14.45 12.45
N GLU A 208 10.63 -13.68 12.58
CA GLU A 208 9.97 -13.07 13.74
C GLU A 208 9.35 -11.73 13.37
N CYS A 209 8.05 -11.73 13.31
CA CYS A 209 7.28 -10.52 13.13
C CYS A 209 6.26 -10.39 14.25
N LEU A 210 6.54 -9.54 15.21
CA LEU A 210 5.55 -9.03 16.15
C LEU A 210 5.06 -7.65 15.68
N GLN A 211 3.75 -7.56 15.69
CA GLN A 211 2.85 -6.43 15.61
C GLN A 211 3.46 -5.04 15.83
N ASP A 212 3.28 -4.17 14.86
CA ASP A 212 3.16 -2.74 15.12
C ASP A 212 2.09 -2.17 14.19
N SER A 213 1.03 -1.71 14.84
CA SER A 213 -0.07 -0.97 14.25
C SER A 213 0.36 0.49 14.16
N GLN A 214 0.56 1.02 12.95
CA GLN A 214 0.75 2.45 12.74
C GLN A 214 -0.39 3.03 11.93
N GLU A 215 -0.89 4.16 12.42
CA GLU A 215 -1.89 5.01 11.80
C GLU A 215 -1.35 5.54 10.46
N SER A 216 -1.89 5.05 9.35
CA SER A 216 -1.63 5.64 8.05
C SER A 216 -2.48 6.89 7.88
N SER A 217 -1.83 8.01 7.72
CA SER A 217 -2.43 9.30 7.39
C SER A 217 -3.21 9.22 6.07
N LEU A 218 -4.49 9.56 6.13
CA LEU A 218 -5.39 9.69 4.97
C LEU A 218 -4.99 10.92 4.15
N LYS A 219 -3.88 10.89 3.43
CA LYS A 219 -3.54 11.92 2.45
C LYS A 219 -4.19 11.60 1.12
N ASP A 220 -5.12 12.49 0.76
CA ASP A 220 -5.63 12.82 -0.57
C ASP A 220 -5.93 11.66 -1.53
N MET A 221 -6.88 10.81 -1.12
CA MET A 221 -7.39 9.73 -1.97
C MET A 221 -8.27 10.22 -3.14
N SER A 222 -8.57 11.53 -3.24
CA SER A 222 -9.37 12.06 -4.35
C SER A 222 -8.59 12.06 -5.67
N GLU A 223 -7.29 12.30 -5.65
CA GLU A 223 -6.42 12.15 -6.81
C GLU A 223 -6.30 10.69 -7.29
N CYS A 224 -6.50 9.73 -6.37
CA CYS A 224 -6.44 8.32 -6.67
C CYS A 224 -7.50 7.88 -7.68
N ILE A 225 -8.70 8.45 -7.63
CA ILE A 225 -9.85 8.01 -8.42
C ILE A 225 -9.81 8.55 -9.83
N GLU A 226 -9.27 9.74 -10.03
CA GLU A 226 -8.99 10.27 -11.37
C GLU A 226 -7.96 9.39 -12.11
N LYS A 227 -7.11 8.69 -11.35
CA LYS A 227 -6.13 7.72 -11.86
C LYS A 227 -6.71 6.33 -12.14
N HIS A 228 -8.01 6.07 -11.82
CA HIS A 228 -8.70 4.77 -11.99
C HIS A 228 -9.92 4.87 -12.91
N PRO A 229 -9.75 5.16 -14.20
CA PRO A 229 -10.86 5.23 -15.14
C PRO A 229 -11.58 3.89 -15.34
N GLU A 230 -10.96 2.76 -14.96
CA GLU A 230 -11.53 1.41 -15.04
C GLU A 230 -12.63 1.15 -14.00
N ILE A 231 -12.65 1.88 -12.87
CA ILE A 231 -13.70 1.73 -11.85
C ILE A 231 -14.92 2.54 -12.30
N LYS A 232 -15.94 1.84 -12.80
CA LYS A 232 -17.19 2.45 -13.29
C LYS A 232 -18.33 2.41 -12.27
N THR A 233 -18.21 1.57 -11.24
CA THR A 233 -19.28 1.32 -10.27
C THR A 233 -18.81 1.61 -8.85
N LEU A 234 -19.62 2.35 -8.08
CA LEU A 234 -19.38 2.66 -6.69
C LEU A 234 -20.46 2.00 -5.82
N ASN A 235 -20.04 1.23 -4.83
CA ASN A 235 -20.92 0.66 -3.82
C ASN A 235 -20.97 1.62 -2.61
N LEU A 236 -22.13 2.16 -2.30
CA LEU A 236 -22.30 3.12 -1.21
C LEU A 236 -22.63 2.38 0.09
N ASP A 237 -21.78 2.58 1.12
CA ASP A 237 -22.09 2.20 2.49
C ASP A 237 -23.06 3.23 3.12
N VAL A 238 -23.71 2.84 4.19
CA VAL A 238 -24.59 3.69 5.01
C VAL A 238 -23.94 5.03 5.35
N THR A 239 -22.66 5.00 5.73
CA THR A 239 -21.90 6.18 6.14
C THR A 239 -21.67 7.17 5.00
N ALA A 240 -21.47 6.67 3.76
CA ALA A 240 -21.31 7.50 2.58
C ALA A 240 -22.65 8.19 2.20
N MET A 241 -23.75 7.43 2.24
CA MET A 241 -25.09 7.98 1.99
C MET A 241 -25.49 9.02 3.04
N MET A 242 -25.20 8.76 4.33
CA MET A 242 -25.42 9.73 5.41
C MET A 242 -24.61 11.01 5.21
N ALA A 243 -23.30 10.88 4.92
CA ALA A 243 -22.45 12.03 4.68
C ALA A 243 -22.91 12.86 3.46
N TYR A 244 -23.45 12.23 2.42
CA TYR A 244 -23.93 12.91 1.23
C TYR A 244 -25.20 13.75 1.50
N VAL A 245 -26.15 13.23 2.30
CA VAL A 245 -27.43 13.90 2.56
C VAL A 245 -27.43 14.81 3.80
N SER A 246 -26.44 14.68 4.68
CA SER A 246 -26.34 15.43 5.93
C SER A 246 -26.43 16.94 5.71
N ASN A 247 -27.12 17.64 6.61
CA ASN A 247 -27.19 19.09 6.59
C ASN A 247 -25.82 19.73 6.79
N MET A 248 -24.99 19.12 7.66
CA MET A 248 -23.60 19.54 7.89
C MET A 248 -22.78 19.68 6.61
N THR A 249 -22.85 18.71 5.71
CA THR A 249 -22.12 18.70 4.43
C THR A 249 -22.80 19.53 3.34
N ASN A 250 -24.01 19.98 3.58
CA ASN A 250 -24.80 20.80 2.69
C ASN A 250 -24.90 22.27 3.13
N GLY A 251 -23.79 22.78 3.69
CA GLY A 251 -23.65 24.21 4.02
C GLY A 251 -24.04 24.59 5.46
N HIS A 252 -24.35 23.62 6.31
CA HIS A 252 -24.71 23.83 7.70
C HIS A 252 -23.63 23.31 8.67
N CYS A 253 -22.36 23.61 8.39
CA CYS A 253 -21.24 23.19 9.24
C CYS A 253 -20.85 24.21 10.32
N ASN A 254 -21.52 25.36 10.43
CA ASN A 254 -21.18 26.43 11.36
C ASN A 254 -21.99 26.38 12.66
N TYR A 255 -22.00 25.22 13.33
CA TYR A 255 -22.74 25.04 14.59
C TYR A 255 -21.87 24.40 15.69
N VAL A 256 -22.08 24.85 16.93
CA VAL A 256 -21.62 24.17 18.14
C VAL A 256 -22.80 23.38 18.70
N PHE A 257 -22.70 22.06 18.62
CA PHE A 257 -23.72 21.14 19.10
C PHE A 257 -23.51 20.78 20.57
N LYS A 258 -24.54 20.31 21.25
CA LYS A 258 -24.43 19.76 22.61
C LYS A 258 -23.53 18.52 22.66
N GLN A 259 -23.50 17.75 21.60
CA GLN A 259 -22.63 16.57 21.41
C GLN A 259 -21.27 17.02 20.86
N GLU A 260 -20.23 16.81 21.63
CA GLU A 260 -18.86 17.19 21.28
C GLU A 260 -18.42 16.61 19.93
N VAL A 261 -18.78 15.33 19.65
CA VAL A 261 -18.47 14.67 18.38
C VAL A 261 -19.08 15.41 17.18
N LEU A 262 -20.29 15.94 17.29
CA LEU A 262 -20.92 16.70 16.20
C LEU A 262 -20.24 18.06 16.00
N THR A 263 -19.84 18.72 17.08
CA THR A 263 -19.06 19.96 17.03
C THR A 263 -17.70 19.74 16.35
N GLN A 264 -17.04 18.65 16.67
CA GLN A 264 -15.77 18.28 16.05
C GLN A 264 -15.94 17.99 14.55
N GLN A 265 -16.98 17.24 14.18
CA GLN A 265 -17.28 16.98 12.76
C GLN A 265 -17.65 18.26 12.00
N SER A 266 -18.32 19.21 12.65
CA SER A 266 -18.64 20.52 12.10
C SER A 266 -17.38 21.33 11.79
N ALA A 267 -16.41 21.36 12.72
CA ALA A 267 -15.11 21.99 12.51
C ALA A 267 -14.33 21.30 11.35
N TRP A 268 -14.30 19.99 11.34
CA TRP A 268 -13.65 19.24 10.24
C TRP A 268 -14.31 19.51 8.89
N GLU A 269 -15.64 19.62 8.83
CA GLU A 269 -16.33 19.91 7.56
C GLU A 269 -15.99 21.29 7.04
N THR A 270 -15.77 22.28 7.93
CA THR A 270 -15.31 23.62 7.53
C THR A 270 -13.92 23.60 6.91
N GLU A 271 -13.01 22.79 7.46
CA GLU A 271 -11.65 22.67 6.96
C GLU A 271 -11.51 21.72 5.76
N ARG A 272 -12.24 20.60 5.81
CA ARG A 272 -12.16 19.51 4.85
C ARG A 272 -13.57 19.04 4.44
N PRO A 273 -14.21 19.77 3.49
CA PRO A 273 -15.55 19.45 3.04
C PRO A 273 -15.64 18.07 2.37
N VAL A 274 -16.52 17.19 2.88
CA VAL A 274 -16.66 15.82 2.38
C VAL A 274 -17.52 15.75 1.12
N LYS A 275 -18.61 16.55 1.04
CA LYS A 275 -19.53 16.48 -0.08
C LYS A 275 -18.89 16.77 -1.45
N PRO A 276 -18.05 17.79 -1.62
CA PRO A 276 -17.38 18.04 -2.90
C PRO A 276 -16.47 16.88 -3.33
N VAL A 277 -15.89 16.16 -2.36
CA VAL A 277 -15.08 14.96 -2.63
C VAL A 277 -15.97 13.84 -3.14
N LEU A 278 -17.12 13.58 -2.47
CA LEU A 278 -18.08 12.56 -2.89
C LEU A 278 -18.70 12.90 -4.27
N GLU A 279 -19.01 14.14 -4.54
CA GLU A 279 -19.58 14.58 -5.84
C GLU A 279 -18.59 14.36 -7.00
N ARG A 280 -17.30 14.69 -6.80
CA ARG A 280 -16.24 14.37 -7.76
C ARG A 280 -16.14 12.88 -7.99
N LEU A 281 -16.16 12.09 -6.91
CA LEU A 281 -16.10 10.64 -6.96
C LEU A 281 -17.27 10.03 -7.74
N PHE A 282 -18.49 10.55 -7.53
CA PHE A 282 -19.72 10.04 -8.12
C PHE A 282 -19.87 10.39 -9.60
N LYS A 283 -19.15 11.43 -10.05
CA LYS A 283 -19.23 11.90 -11.43
C LYS A 283 -18.90 10.78 -12.42
N ASP A 284 -19.78 10.58 -13.40
CA ASP A 284 -19.65 9.57 -14.45
C ASP A 284 -19.53 8.12 -13.97
N LYS A 285 -20.00 7.85 -12.73
CA LYS A 285 -20.00 6.51 -12.12
C LYS A 285 -21.43 6.00 -11.89
N THR A 286 -21.58 4.70 -11.92
CA THR A 286 -22.83 4.04 -11.52
C THR A 286 -22.85 3.86 -10.02
N LEU A 287 -23.82 4.47 -9.34
CA LEU A 287 -23.99 4.35 -7.89
C LEU A 287 -24.90 3.16 -7.57
N VAL A 288 -24.43 2.29 -6.69
CA VAL A 288 -25.19 1.12 -6.25
C VAL A 288 -25.07 0.95 -4.72
N CYS A 289 -26.00 0.21 -4.14
CA CYS A 289 -25.84 -0.32 -2.79
C CYS A 289 -26.59 -1.64 -2.66
N CYS A 290 -26.28 -2.43 -1.64
CA CYS A 290 -27.08 -3.60 -1.27
C CYS A 290 -28.29 -3.23 -0.44
N ARG A 291 -29.27 -4.12 -0.37
CA ARG A 291 -30.55 -3.92 0.36
C ARG A 291 -30.29 -3.58 1.84
N THR A 292 -29.44 -4.32 2.52
CA THR A 292 -29.07 -4.06 3.92
C THR A 292 -28.55 -2.64 4.12
N ALA A 293 -27.70 -2.13 3.22
CA ALA A 293 -27.17 -0.76 3.33
C ALA A 293 -28.28 0.29 3.16
N TRP A 294 -29.16 0.11 2.18
CA TRP A 294 -30.26 1.03 1.92
C TRP A 294 -31.27 1.07 3.06
N ASP A 295 -31.73 -0.09 3.52
CA ASP A 295 -32.74 -0.21 4.56
C ASP A 295 -32.25 0.37 5.89
N ASP A 296 -30.99 0.16 6.26
CA ASP A 296 -30.39 0.74 7.46
C ASP A 296 -30.21 2.25 7.32
N PHE A 297 -29.78 2.75 6.16
CA PHE A 297 -29.69 4.18 5.87
C PHE A 297 -31.07 4.84 5.98
N GLU A 298 -32.09 4.31 5.31
CA GLU A 298 -33.44 4.85 5.31
C GLU A 298 -34.05 4.87 6.72
N LYS A 299 -33.83 3.82 7.52
CA LYS A 299 -34.20 3.79 8.94
C LYS A 299 -33.54 4.91 9.75
N ILE A 300 -32.24 5.13 9.54
CA ILE A 300 -31.50 6.18 10.27
C ILE A 300 -32.04 7.56 9.89
N VAL A 301 -32.25 7.83 8.61
CA VAL A 301 -32.76 9.11 8.13
C VAL A 301 -34.19 9.36 8.66
N ASN A 302 -35.06 8.37 8.60
CA ASN A 302 -36.45 8.50 9.08
C ASN A 302 -36.54 8.75 10.61
N ASN A 303 -35.56 8.28 11.39
CA ASN A 303 -35.53 8.44 12.82
C ASN A 303 -34.78 9.69 13.30
N LEU A 304 -33.75 10.12 12.59
CA LEU A 304 -32.83 11.16 13.06
C LEU A 304 -32.71 12.34 12.11
N GLY A 305 -33.08 12.19 10.84
CA GLY A 305 -32.95 13.21 9.82
C GLY A 305 -34.03 14.29 9.97
N GLY A 306 -33.70 15.49 9.51
CA GLY A 306 -34.65 16.58 9.35
C GLY A 306 -35.29 16.59 7.95
N GLU A 307 -36.16 17.55 7.71
CA GLU A 307 -36.95 17.64 6.46
C GLU A 307 -36.10 17.74 5.21
N THR A 308 -35.03 18.53 5.26
CA THR A 308 -34.14 18.71 4.09
C THR A 308 -33.23 17.50 3.87
N GLU A 309 -32.81 16.80 4.94
CA GLU A 309 -32.07 15.55 4.87
C GLU A 309 -32.95 14.42 4.28
N ILE A 310 -34.21 14.35 4.65
CA ILE A 310 -35.20 13.43 4.05
C ILE A 310 -35.41 13.74 2.55
N LYS A 311 -35.55 15.02 2.21
CA LYS A 311 -35.70 15.45 0.80
C LYS A 311 -34.47 15.01 -0.04
N ARG A 312 -33.25 15.31 0.44
CA ARG A 312 -32.02 14.88 -0.25
C ARG A 312 -31.90 13.34 -0.33
N THR A 313 -32.46 12.62 0.63
CA THR A 313 -32.54 11.15 0.55
C THR A 313 -33.42 10.69 -0.62
N GLN A 314 -34.54 11.36 -0.90
CA GLN A 314 -35.36 11.03 -2.06
C GLN A 314 -34.62 11.37 -3.40
N GLU A 315 -33.87 12.45 -3.43
CA GLU A 315 -33.02 12.78 -4.57
C GLU A 315 -31.92 11.72 -4.79
N LEU A 316 -31.23 11.31 -3.72
CA LEU A 316 -30.23 10.25 -3.76
C LEU A 316 -30.82 8.90 -4.23
N LYS A 317 -32.06 8.57 -3.82
CA LYS A 317 -32.77 7.35 -4.24
C LYS A 317 -32.89 7.24 -5.78
N ASN A 318 -33.04 8.36 -6.47
CA ASN A 318 -33.12 8.39 -7.92
C ASN A 318 -31.75 8.15 -8.60
N MET A 319 -30.66 8.33 -7.87
CA MET A 319 -29.28 8.16 -8.36
C MET A 319 -28.71 6.77 -8.08
N VAL A 320 -29.20 6.10 -7.03
CA VAL A 320 -28.62 4.84 -6.52
C VAL A 320 -29.48 3.65 -6.91
N ARG A 321 -28.85 2.62 -7.47
CA ARG A 321 -29.52 1.35 -7.74
C ARG A 321 -29.35 0.41 -6.55
N VAL A 322 -30.48 -0.04 -5.98
CA VAL A 322 -30.47 -0.96 -4.85
C VAL A 322 -30.62 -2.40 -5.34
N TYR A 323 -29.66 -3.24 -4.94
CA TYR A 323 -29.64 -4.66 -5.29
C TYR A 323 -29.89 -5.55 -4.07
N PRO A 324 -30.39 -6.79 -4.25
CA PRO A 324 -30.40 -7.78 -3.17
C PRO A 324 -29.01 -8.05 -2.62
N ASP A 325 -28.93 -8.43 -1.33
CA ASP A 325 -27.64 -8.62 -0.66
C ASP A 325 -26.78 -9.76 -1.27
N ASP A 326 -27.43 -10.75 -1.88
CA ASP A 326 -26.82 -11.89 -2.55
C ASP A 326 -26.54 -11.67 -4.05
N TYR A 327 -26.85 -10.49 -4.57
CA TYR A 327 -26.56 -10.16 -5.96
C TYR A 327 -25.06 -10.25 -6.25
N GLY A 328 -24.72 -10.84 -7.39
CA GLY A 328 -23.33 -11.10 -7.80
C GLY A 328 -22.82 -12.48 -7.38
N GLY A 329 -23.65 -13.32 -6.77
CA GLY A 329 -23.33 -14.70 -6.40
C GLY A 329 -22.85 -14.86 -4.95
N GLU A 330 -22.18 -15.96 -4.66
CA GLU A 330 -21.64 -16.25 -3.34
C GLU A 330 -20.32 -15.52 -3.08
N ASP A 331 -20.01 -15.36 -1.79
CA ASP A 331 -18.72 -14.81 -1.36
C ASP A 331 -17.60 -15.82 -1.68
N ASP A 332 -16.52 -15.34 -2.25
CA ASP A 332 -15.32 -16.11 -2.54
C ASP A 332 -14.49 -16.41 -1.27
N TYR A 333 -13.59 -17.35 -1.36
CA TYR A 333 -12.52 -17.51 -0.39
C TYR A 333 -11.48 -16.39 -0.60
N PRO A 334 -10.94 -15.73 0.44
CA PRO A 334 -11.15 -15.99 1.88
C PRO A 334 -12.32 -15.19 2.52
N ARG A 335 -13.06 -14.36 1.78
CA ARG A 335 -14.09 -13.44 2.29
C ARG A 335 -15.25 -14.12 2.97
N LYS A 336 -15.62 -15.32 2.46
CA LYS A 336 -16.63 -16.19 3.09
C LYS A 336 -16.26 -16.47 4.56
N ASN A 337 -14.98 -16.64 4.86
CA ASN A 337 -14.45 -17.00 6.18
C ASN A 337 -14.10 -15.80 7.06
N LEU A 338 -14.34 -14.56 6.62
CA LEU A 338 -14.14 -13.36 7.46
C LEU A 338 -14.92 -13.49 8.76
N LYS A 339 -14.20 -13.57 9.88
CA LYS A 339 -14.79 -13.74 11.22
C LYS A 339 -15.40 -12.43 11.70
N VAL A 340 -16.69 -12.51 12.08
CA VAL A 340 -17.44 -11.38 12.66
C VAL A 340 -17.02 -11.21 14.12
N ARG A 341 -16.10 -10.28 14.40
CA ARG A 341 -15.63 -9.94 15.74
C ARG A 341 -15.04 -8.52 15.78
N GLY A 342 -15.11 -7.85 16.93
CA GLY A 342 -14.58 -6.50 17.12
C GLY A 342 -15.19 -5.50 16.13
N HIS A 343 -14.37 -4.86 15.32
CA HIS A 343 -14.82 -3.90 14.30
C HIS A 343 -15.49 -4.57 13.07
N VAL A 344 -15.36 -5.89 12.89
CA VAL A 344 -16.03 -6.62 11.81
C VAL A 344 -17.45 -6.98 12.26
N ARG A 345 -18.41 -6.13 11.92
CA ARG A 345 -19.84 -6.39 12.15
C ARG A 345 -20.45 -7.07 10.92
N LEU A 346 -21.50 -7.88 11.13
CA LEU A 346 -22.18 -8.62 10.05
C LEU A 346 -22.66 -7.68 8.93
N ARG A 347 -23.27 -6.56 9.29
CA ARG A 347 -23.71 -5.54 8.33
C ARG A 347 -22.56 -5.07 7.41
N SER A 348 -21.44 -4.67 8.00
CA SER A 348 -20.29 -4.22 7.25
C SER A 348 -19.74 -5.33 6.35
N LYS A 349 -19.70 -6.58 6.84
CA LYS A 349 -19.31 -7.75 6.02
C LYS A 349 -20.22 -7.90 4.80
N ILE A 350 -21.54 -7.81 4.96
CA ILE A 350 -22.51 -7.90 3.84
C ILE A 350 -22.24 -6.81 2.82
N ILE A 351 -22.12 -5.55 3.26
CA ILE A 351 -21.95 -4.39 2.38
C ILE A 351 -20.63 -4.47 1.59
N PHE A 352 -19.52 -4.78 2.26
CA PHE A 352 -18.21 -4.84 1.60
C PHE A 352 -18.06 -6.08 0.71
N ASN A 353 -18.62 -7.22 1.10
CA ASN A 353 -18.65 -8.41 0.26
C ASN A 353 -19.50 -8.19 -0.99
N PHE A 354 -20.67 -7.54 -0.87
CA PHE A 354 -21.47 -7.14 -2.03
C PHE A 354 -20.65 -6.29 -3.00
N GLY A 355 -19.99 -5.22 -2.53
CA GLY A 355 -19.12 -4.39 -3.37
C GLY A 355 -18.03 -5.19 -4.06
N HIS A 356 -17.43 -6.16 -3.35
CA HIS A 356 -16.39 -7.01 -3.93
C HIS A 356 -16.93 -7.93 -5.03
N ARG A 357 -18.07 -8.61 -4.81
CA ARG A 357 -18.68 -9.52 -5.80
C ARG A 357 -18.99 -8.84 -7.13
N ILE A 358 -19.46 -7.58 -7.07
CA ILE A 358 -19.79 -6.81 -8.28
C ILE A 358 -18.60 -5.98 -8.81
N LYS A 359 -17.41 -6.15 -8.24
CA LYS A 359 -16.19 -5.41 -8.56
C LYS A 359 -16.37 -3.89 -8.51
N ALA A 360 -17.12 -3.40 -7.53
CA ALA A 360 -17.33 -1.99 -7.25
C ALA A 360 -16.40 -1.48 -6.16
N LEU A 361 -15.97 -0.23 -6.26
CA LEU A 361 -15.28 0.47 -5.16
C LEU A 361 -16.28 0.79 -4.07
N THR A 362 -16.06 0.31 -2.84
CA THR A 362 -16.93 0.58 -1.71
C THR A 362 -16.55 1.92 -1.08
N VAL A 363 -17.50 2.86 -1.07
CA VAL A 363 -17.35 4.19 -0.46
C VAL A 363 -17.89 4.15 0.96
N SER A 364 -17.06 4.43 1.96
CA SER A 364 -17.40 4.26 3.39
C SER A 364 -16.55 5.17 4.28
N ALA A 365 -17.05 5.48 5.48
CA ALA A 365 -16.25 6.06 6.56
C ALA A 365 -15.79 4.99 7.59
N ASN A 366 -16.01 3.69 7.31
CA ASN A 366 -15.73 2.61 8.25
C ASN A 366 -14.32 2.05 8.07
N GLU A 367 -13.32 2.88 8.33
CA GLU A 367 -11.91 2.50 8.29
C GLU A 367 -11.60 1.33 9.25
N GLY A 368 -12.23 1.32 10.43
CA GLY A 368 -12.04 0.24 11.40
C GLY A 368 -12.40 -1.15 10.87
N PHE A 369 -13.43 -1.25 10.02
CA PHE A 369 -13.75 -2.50 9.34
C PHE A 369 -12.65 -2.90 8.34
N VAL A 370 -12.21 -1.95 7.51
CA VAL A 370 -11.18 -2.23 6.48
C VAL A 370 -9.89 -2.70 7.12
N ARG A 371 -9.43 -2.03 8.17
CA ARG A 371 -8.23 -2.42 8.94
C ARG A 371 -8.39 -3.81 9.59
N ALA A 372 -9.55 -4.09 10.21
CA ALA A 372 -9.80 -5.36 10.87
C ALA A 372 -9.95 -6.54 9.87
N ALA A 373 -10.45 -6.28 8.67
CA ALA A 373 -10.47 -7.27 7.59
C ALA A 373 -9.05 -7.54 7.07
N MET A 374 -8.24 -6.50 6.90
CA MET A 374 -6.84 -6.60 6.49
C MET A 374 -6.01 -7.43 7.50
N GLN A 375 -6.24 -7.27 8.80
CA GLN A 375 -5.63 -8.11 9.84
C GLN A 375 -6.02 -9.59 9.74
N GLN A 376 -7.13 -9.89 9.08
CA GLN A 376 -7.54 -11.27 8.76
C GLN A 376 -7.12 -11.71 7.34
N GLY A 377 -6.21 -10.97 6.70
CA GLY A 377 -5.70 -11.27 5.36
C GLY A 377 -6.65 -10.92 4.22
N ILE A 378 -7.69 -10.09 4.47
CA ILE A 378 -8.69 -9.75 3.46
C ILE A 378 -8.62 -8.27 3.12
N THR A 379 -8.33 -7.97 1.85
CA THR A 379 -8.32 -6.60 1.32
C THR A 379 -9.58 -6.32 0.52
N TYR A 380 -10.20 -5.17 0.77
CA TYR A 380 -11.34 -4.66 0.00
C TYR A 380 -10.93 -3.43 -0.81
N ALA A 381 -11.41 -3.35 -2.04
CA ALA A 381 -11.35 -2.11 -2.79
C ALA A 381 -12.31 -1.10 -2.15
N SER A 382 -11.76 -0.10 -1.48
CA SER A 382 -12.55 0.86 -0.72
C SER A 382 -11.98 2.27 -0.82
N PHE A 383 -12.86 3.24 -0.83
CA PHE A 383 -12.57 4.65 -0.65
C PHE A 383 -13.07 5.07 0.75
N ILE A 384 -12.16 5.52 1.60
CA ILE A 384 -12.49 5.94 2.97
C ILE A 384 -12.55 7.45 3.04
N HIS A 385 -13.72 7.97 3.43
CA HIS A 385 -13.94 9.39 3.70
C HIS A 385 -14.13 9.64 5.19
N GLU A 386 -13.98 10.88 5.61
CA GLU A 386 -14.27 11.27 7.00
C GLU A 386 -15.78 11.15 7.32
N SER A 387 -16.08 10.63 8.51
CA SER A 387 -17.47 10.44 8.94
C SER A 387 -18.19 11.78 9.17
N ARG A 388 -19.44 11.89 8.69
CA ARG A 388 -20.36 13.01 8.96
C ARG A 388 -21.72 12.46 9.35
N ALA A 389 -22.27 12.99 10.45
CA ALA A 389 -23.57 12.59 10.97
C ALA A 389 -24.69 13.48 10.40
N LEU A 390 -25.95 13.01 10.48
CA LEU A 390 -27.12 13.84 10.24
C LEU A 390 -27.25 14.88 11.37
N THR A 391 -27.48 16.14 11.04
CA THR A 391 -27.44 17.23 12.00
C THR A 391 -28.66 18.13 12.02
N GLU A 392 -29.49 18.13 10.99
CA GLU A 392 -30.64 19.06 10.88
C GLU A 392 -31.55 19.00 12.11
N GLY A 393 -31.93 17.80 12.59
CA GLY A 393 -32.73 17.60 13.78
C GLY A 393 -32.07 18.08 15.10
N LYS A 394 -30.76 18.42 15.08
CA LYS A 394 -30.00 18.91 16.24
C LYS A 394 -29.73 20.42 16.18
N GLU A 395 -29.84 21.05 15.02
CA GLU A 395 -29.59 22.50 14.82
C GLU A 395 -30.43 23.39 15.70
N PRO A 396 -31.75 23.11 15.96
CA PRO A 396 -32.57 23.96 16.84
C PRO A 396 -32.04 24.07 18.27
N THR A 397 -31.22 23.12 18.71
CA THR A 397 -30.63 23.11 20.06
C THR A 397 -29.14 23.44 20.08
N ALA A 398 -28.57 23.76 18.92
CA ALA A 398 -27.16 24.10 18.73
C ALA A 398 -26.98 25.65 18.67
N THR A 399 -25.75 26.09 18.92
CA THR A 399 -25.39 27.51 18.80
C THR A 399 -24.75 27.73 17.44
N LYS A 400 -25.32 28.60 16.63
CA LYS A 400 -24.73 28.97 15.33
C LYS A 400 -23.55 29.89 15.54
N ILE A 401 -22.41 29.58 14.88
CA ILE A 401 -21.24 30.41 14.85
C ILE A 401 -21.37 31.38 13.68
N SER A 402 -21.23 32.68 13.93
CA SER A 402 -21.06 33.68 12.85
C SER A 402 -19.65 33.57 12.33
N LEU A 403 -19.50 33.25 11.07
CA LEU A 403 -18.21 33.25 10.35
C LEU A 403 -17.82 34.70 10.04
#